data_436be7ecb2e770641a401bbf894ddcc4
#
_entry.id   436be7ecb2e770641a401bbf894ddcc4
#
_cell.length_a   1.000
_cell.length_b   1.000
_cell.length_c   1.000
_cell.angle_alpha   90.00
_cell.angle_beta   90.00
_cell.angle_gamma   90.00
#
_symmetry.space_group_name_H-M   'P 1'
#
loop_
_entity.id
_entity.type
_entity.pdbx_description
1 polymer ?
#
loop_
_entity_poly.entity_id
_entity_poly.type
_entity_poly.pdbx_seq_one_letter_code
_entity_poly.pdbx_strand_id
1 'polypeptide(L)'
;MSVGKTTLVNALKNSPEFKDYHFRTERSKHLMNLGIPLNTDSTLKGQLVFASERAAELMQEKIITDRTVIDVMAFADLSESMKDHEKFYLNATLFYLIKEYDILFYVSPEGVEIEDNGVRETNAEYRTAVDEKIKQIVGMYRKNTITIKGTVEERIEQVKKAVAQYV
;
A
#
# COMPACT_ATOMS: atom_id res chain seq x y z
N MET A 1 -9.21 1.84 -0.51
CA MET A 1 -9.64 0.46 -0.67
C MET A 1 -9.67 -0.22 0.66
N SER A 2 -10.89 -0.54 1.12
CA SER A 2 -11.13 -1.11 2.44
C SER A 2 -10.92 -2.63 2.39
N VAL A 3 -9.68 -3.06 2.56
CA VAL A 3 -9.33 -4.50 2.59
C VAL A 3 -8.79 -4.93 3.95
N GLY A 4 -9.02 -4.10 5.00
CA GLY A 4 -8.56 -4.41 6.35
C GLY A 4 -7.06 -4.25 6.60
N LYS A 5 -6.30 -3.59 5.70
CA LYS A 5 -4.85 -3.38 5.88
C LYS A 5 -4.53 -2.61 7.16
N THR A 6 -5.18 -1.48 7.35
CA THR A 6 -4.95 -0.62 8.54
C THR A 6 -5.33 -1.35 9.83
N THR A 7 -6.43 -2.11 9.80
CA THR A 7 -6.83 -2.96 10.94
C THR A 7 -5.77 -4.01 11.24
N LEU A 8 -5.25 -4.68 10.21
CA LEU A 8 -4.18 -5.66 10.37
C LEU A 8 -2.90 -5.03 10.94
N VAL A 9 -2.44 -3.90 10.39
CA VAL A 9 -1.25 -3.21 10.88
C VAL A 9 -1.41 -2.77 12.34
N ASN A 10 -2.57 -2.25 12.71
CA ASN A 10 -2.86 -1.88 14.10
C ASN A 10 -2.90 -3.10 15.04
N ALA A 11 -3.41 -4.23 14.57
CA ALA A 11 -3.42 -5.47 15.34
C ALA A 11 -2.01 -6.04 15.54
N LEU A 12 -1.16 -6.01 14.51
CA LEU A 12 0.24 -6.44 14.59
C LEU A 12 1.04 -5.61 15.59
N LYS A 13 0.74 -4.32 15.71
CA LYS A 13 1.40 -3.42 16.68
C LYS A 13 1.27 -3.90 18.12
N ASN A 14 0.21 -4.64 18.44
CA ASN A 14 -0.03 -5.19 19.78
C ASN A 14 0.58 -6.59 19.98
N SER A 15 1.25 -7.14 18.95
CA SER A 15 1.85 -8.47 19.02
C SER A 15 3.26 -8.39 19.61
N PRO A 16 3.59 -9.22 20.61
CA PRO A 16 4.91 -9.20 21.27
C PRO A 16 6.09 -9.40 20.31
N GLU A 17 5.89 -10.15 19.23
CA GLU A 17 6.91 -10.43 18.21
C GLU A 17 7.38 -9.19 17.48
N PHE A 18 6.55 -8.16 17.43
CA PHE A 18 6.81 -6.91 16.72
C PHE A 18 7.06 -5.71 17.64
N LYS A 19 7.35 -5.94 18.92
CA LYS A 19 7.59 -4.89 19.93
C LYS A 19 8.70 -3.89 19.53
N ASP A 20 9.69 -4.37 18.79
CA ASP A 20 10.84 -3.59 18.35
C ASP A 20 10.68 -3.04 16.91
N TYR A 21 9.48 -3.16 16.33
CA TYR A 21 9.19 -2.69 15.00
C TYR A 21 8.55 -1.30 15.01
N HIS A 22 8.88 -0.51 14.01
CA HIS A 22 8.17 0.73 13.69
C HIS A 22 6.92 0.41 12.87
N PHE A 23 5.86 1.19 13.07
CA PHE A 23 4.60 1.02 12.36
C PHE A 23 4.20 2.31 11.68
N ARG A 24 3.83 2.22 10.41
CA ARG A 24 3.30 3.34 9.62
C ARG A 24 1.98 2.94 8.98
N THR A 25 0.92 3.65 9.35
CA THR A 25 -0.37 3.57 8.68
C THR A 25 -0.46 4.60 7.57
N GLU A 26 -1.34 4.36 6.60
CA GLU A 26 -1.56 5.28 5.49
C GLU A 26 -2.14 6.61 6.01
N ARG A 27 -1.81 7.72 5.33
CA ARG A 27 -2.11 9.09 5.76
C ARG A 27 -3.01 9.85 4.80
N SER A 28 -3.81 9.16 3.98
CA SER A 28 -4.66 9.79 2.96
C SER A 28 -5.55 10.90 3.52
N LYS A 29 -6.14 10.69 4.71
CA LYS A 29 -6.99 11.69 5.34
C LYS A 29 -6.21 12.98 5.69
N HIS A 30 -5.01 12.85 6.21
CA HIS A 30 -4.16 13.99 6.51
C HIS A 30 -3.80 14.76 5.24
N LEU A 31 -3.41 14.06 4.18
CA LEU A 31 -3.02 14.67 2.92
C LEU A 31 -4.21 15.33 2.22
N MET A 32 -5.39 14.72 2.27
CA MET A 32 -6.61 15.33 1.77
C MET A 32 -6.97 16.63 2.50
N ASN A 33 -6.77 16.68 3.82
CA ASN A 33 -6.98 17.90 4.61
C ASN A 33 -5.99 19.03 4.24
N LEU A 34 -4.85 18.69 3.64
CA LEU A 34 -3.89 19.66 3.08
C LEU A 34 -4.25 20.08 1.64
N GLY A 35 -5.42 19.64 1.12
CA GLY A 35 -5.87 19.97 -0.22
C GLY A 35 -5.18 19.15 -1.33
N ILE A 36 -4.58 18.02 -1.01
CA ILE A 36 -3.93 17.14 -2.00
C ILE A 36 -5.00 16.23 -2.62
N PRO A 37 -5.24 16.33 -3.95
CA PRO A 37 -6.20 15.47 -4.65
C PRO A 37 -5.78 14.00 -4.58
N LEU A 38 -6.75 13.11 -4.40
CA LEU A 38 -6.58 11.67 -4.35
C LEU A 38 -7.32 11.00 -5.51
N ASN A 39 -7.03 9.71 -5.75
CA ASN A 39 -7.72 8.87 -6.72
C ASN A 39 -7.53 9.37 -8.18
N THR A 40 -8.58 9.43 -8.99
CA THR A 40 -8.52 9.76 -10.42
C THR A 40 -8.04 11.18 -10.70
N ASP A 41 -8.25 12.11 -9.80
CA ASP A 41 -7.83 13.51 -9.90
C ASP A 41 -6.46 13.80 -9.26
N SER A 42 -5.73 12.75 -8.85
CA SER A 42 -4.40 12.89 -8.29
C SER A 42 -3.41 13.50 -9.30
N THR A 43 -2.50 14.30 -8.77
CA THR A 43 -1.50 15.03 -9.56
C THR A 43 -0.11 14.47 -9.33
N LEU A 44 0.86 14.82 -10.21
CA LEU A 44 2.27 14.48 -10.02
C LEU A 44 2.77 14.96 -8.65
N LYS A 45 2.46 16.19 -8.25
CA LYS A 45 2.86 16.74 -6.95
C LYS A 45 2.30 15.92 -5.79
N GLY A 46 1.02 15.54 -5.86
CA GLY A 46 0.38 14.71 -4.85
C GLY A 46 1.01 13.33 -4.76
N GLN A 47 1.26 12.67 -5.89
CA GLN A 47 1.92 11.37 -5.92
C GLN A 47 3.37 11.43 -5.44
N LEU A 48 4.10 12.53 -5.69
CA LEU A 48 5.45 12.74 -5.15
C LEU A 48 5.45 12.85 -3.63
N VAL A 49 4.42 13.44 -3.00
CA VAL A 49 4.29 13.45 -1.54
C VAL A 49 4.18 12.02 -1.01
N PHE A 50 3.29 11.20 -1.58
CA PHE A 50 3.17 9.78 -1.19
C PHE A 50 4.47 9.01 -1.45
N ALA A 51 5.13 9.21 -2.59
CA ALA A 51 6.39 8.59 -2.92
C ALA A 51 7.50 8.95 -1.93
N SER A 52 7.57 10.21 -1.50
CA SER A 52 8.54 10.68 -0.51
C SER A 52 8.32 10.03 0.86
N GLU A 53 7.08 9.86 1.29
CA GLU A 53 6.75 9.13 2.52
C GLU A 53 7.21 7.68 2.43
N ARG A 54 6.94 6.99 1.30
CA ARG A 54 7.40 5.60 1.09
C ARG A 54 8.92 5.49 1.09
N ALA A 55 9.62 6.42 0.43
CA ALA A 55 11.08 6.45 0.44
C ALA A 55 11.64 6.66 1.86
N ALA A 56 11.06 7.57 2.64
CA ALA A 56 11.47 7.80 4.03
C ALA A 56 11.27 6.56 4.91
N GLU A 57 10.19 5.81 4.70
CA GLU A 57 9.93 4.55 5.42
C GLU A 57 10.97 3.48 5.11
N LEU A 58 11.43 3.37 3.86
CA LEU A 58 12.46 2.41 3.45
C LEU A 58 13.85 2.68 4.03
N MET A 59 14.07 3.86 4.61
CA MET A 59 15.30 4.17 5.34
C MET A 59 15.32 3.64 6.78
N GLN A 60 14.21 3.03 7.23
CA GLN A 60 14.07 2.54 8.61
C GLN A 60 14.19 1.02 8.65
N GLU A 61 14.94 0.52 9.60
CA GLU A 61 14.99 -0.89 9.92
C GLU A 61 13.76 -1.32 10.72
N LYS A 62 13.36 -2.59 10.56
CA LYS A 62 12.23 -3.18 11.30
C LYS A 62 10.97 -2.32 11.25
N ILE A 63 10.51 -2.01 10.04
CA ILE A 63 9.30 -1.23 9.81
C ILE A 63 8.21 -2.09 9.15
N ILE A 64 6.97 -1.89 9.60
CA ILE A 64 5.77 -2.44 8.98
C ILE A 64 4.92 -1.27 8.48
N THR A 65 4.61 -1.26 7.20
CA THR A 65 3.87 -0.18 6.56
C THR A 65 2.55 -0.65 5.97
N ASP A 66 1.52 0.18 6.10
CA ASP A 66 0.28 0.07 5.32
C ASP A 66 0.46 0.89 4.04
N ARG A 67 0.58 0.24 2.92
CA ARG A 67 0.93 0.72 1.58
C ARG A 67 2.43 0.75 1.29
N THR A 68 2.74 0.75 0.02
CA THR A 68 4.09 0.69 -0.54
C THR A 68 4.21 1.61 -1.76
N VAL A 69 5.37 1.66 -2.38
CA VAL A 69 5.56 2.34 -3.68
C VAL A 69 4.69 1.75 -4.78
N ILE A 70 4.29 0.47 -4.68
CA ILE A 70 3.40 -0.19 -5.65
C ILE A 70 2.03 0.47 -5.65
N ASP A 71 1.51 0.84 -4.48
CA ASP A 71 0.25 1.58 -4.37
C ASP A 71 0.36 2.94 -5.08
N VAL A 72 1.46 3.66 -4.88
CA VAL A 72 1.71 4.96 -5.56
C VAL A 72 1.74 4.79 -7.08
N MET A 73 2.43 3.78 -7.58
CA MET A 73 2.48 3.46 -9.00
C MET A 73 1.09 3.16 -9.57
N ALA A 74 0.30 2.34 -8.87
CA ALA A 74 -1.05 1.99 -9.31
C ALA A 74 -1.97 3.21 -9.35
N PHE A 75 -1.93 4.07 -8.35
CA PHE A 75 -2.73 5.30 -8.32
C PHE A 75 -2.28 6.30 -9.40
N ALA A 76 -0.98 6.43 -9.65
CA ALA A 76 -0.45 7.27 -10.71
C ALA A 76 -0.93 6.81 -12.09
N ASP A 77 -0.86 5.50 -12.35
CA ASP A 77 -1.31 4.92 -13.62
C ASP A 77 -2.80 5.19 -13.90
N LEU A 78 -3.63 5.15 -12.86
CA LEU A 78 -5.07 5.37 -12.95
C LEU A 78 -5.47 6.84 -12.82
N SER A 79 -4.55 7.75 -12.63
CA SER A 79 -4.84 9.19 -12.62
C SER A 79 -5.26 9.68 -14.01
N GLU A 80 -6.34 10.44 -14.07
CA GLU A 80 -6.78 11.13 -15.29
C GLU A 80 -6.14 12.51 -15.45
N SER A 81 -5.61 13.07 -14.37
CA SER A 81 -4.97 14.40 -14.33
C SER A 81 -3.49 14.36 -14.66
N MET A 82 -2.82 13.22 -14.49
CA MET A 82 -1.40 13.07 -14.81
C MET A 82 -1.20 12.75 -16.29
N LYS A 83 -0.18 13.36 -16.88
CA LYS A 83 0.24 13.08 -18.25
C LYS A 83 1.06 11.79 -18.34
N ASP A 84 1.08 11.14 -19.50
CA ASP A 84 1.75 9.86 -19.68
C ASP A 84 3.25 9.92 -19.34
N HIS A 85 3.95 11.01 -19.70
CA HIS A 85 5.36 11.16 -19.35
C HIS A 85 5.59 11.35 -17.85
N GLU A 86 4.66 12.00 -17.12
CA GLU A 86 4.73 12.14 -15.66
C GLU A 86 4.57 10.78 -14.98
N LYS A 87 3.60 9.97 -15.44
CA LYS A 87 3.41 8.59 -14.99
C LYS A 87 4.64 7.74 -15.24
N PHE A 88 5.20 7.83 -16.46
CA PHE A 88 6.38 7.07 -16.85
C PHE A 88 7.58 7.37 -15.96
N TYR A 89 7.95 8.65 -15.77
CA TYR A 89 9.11 9.01 -14.94
C TYR A 89 8.92 8.69 -13.48
N LEU A 90 7.72 8.92 -12.93
CA LEU A 90 7.41 8.54 -11.55
C LEU A 90 7.56 7.02 -11.36
N ASN A 91 6.94 6.23 -12.20
CA ASN A 91 6.96 4.77 -12.11
C ASN A 91 8.37 4.21 -12.33
N ALA A 92 9.14 4.76 -13.26
CA ALA A 92 10.54 4.38 -13.48
C ALA A 92 11.40 4.63 -12.23
N THR A 93 11.15 5.73 -11.53
CA THR A 93 11.85 6.02 -10.26
C THR A 93 11.43 5.05 -9.15
N LEU A 94 10.12 4.84 -8.97
CA LEU A 94 9.59 3.99 -7.90
C LEU A 94 9.90 2.50 -8.11
N PHE A 95 10.08 2.07 -9.36
CA PHE A 95 10.47 0.70 -9.69
C PHE A 95 11.72 0.25 -8.93
N TYR A 96 12.72 1.12 -8.82
CA TYR A 96 13.96 0.79 -8.11
C TYR A 96 13.76 0.54 -6.62
N LEU A 97 12.73 1.15 -6.02
CA LEU A 97 12.43 1.00 -4.60
C LEU A 97 11.64 -0.28 -4.27
N ILE A 98 11.03 -0.94 -5.26
CA ILE A 98 10.24 -2.16 -5.01
C ILE A 98 11.11 -3.27 -4.38
N LYS A 99 12.35 -3.39 -4.81
CA LYS A 99 13.28 -4.42 -4.30
C LYS A 99 13.79 -4.16 -2.88
N GLU A 100 13.62 -2.94 -2.37
CA GLU A 100 14.05 -2.55 -1.02
C GLU A 100 13.13 -3.12 0.08
N TYR A 101 11.91 -3.56 -0.27
CA TYR A 101 11.04 -4.25 0.66
C TYR A 101 11.52 -5.69 0.89
N ASP A 102 11.76 -6.08 2.12
CA ASP A 102 12.12 -7.45 2.48
C ASP A 102 10.99 -8.41 2.16
N ILE A 103 9.80 -8.13 2.66
CA ILE A 103 8.59 -8.91 2.44
C ILE A 103 7.46 -7.98 1.96
N LEU A 104 6.74 -8.41 0.93
CA LEU A 104 5.51 -7.78 0.48
C LEU A 104 4.31 -8.70 0.75
N PHE A 105 3.31 -8.14 1.40
CA PHE A 105 2.04 -8.81 1.62
C PHE A 105 0.96 -8.19 0.74
N TYR A 106 0.34 -9.01 -0.09
CA TYR A 106 -0.89 -8.63 -0.78
C TYR A 106 -2.08 -9.03 0.09
N VAL A 107 -2.82 -8.04 0.58
CA VAL A 107 -4.02 -8.27 1.40
C VAL A 107 -5.23 -8.36 0.47
N SER A 108 -5.80 -9.55 0.35
CA SER A 108 -6.97 -9.79 -0.52
C SER A 108 -8.17 -8.95 -0.08
N PRO A 109 -8.91 -8.34 -1.02
CA PRO A 109 -10.17 -7.66 -0.73
C PRO A 109 -11.34 -8.63 -0.44
N GLU A 110 -11.15 -9.93 -0.66
CA GLU A 110 -12.19 -10.93 -0.47
C GLU A 110 -12.69 -10.98 0.98
N GLY A 111 -14.01 -10.96 1.15
CA GLY A 111 -14.66 -11.06 2.46
C GLY A 111 -14.60 -9.79 3.32
N VAL A 112 -14.20 -8.66 2.75
CA VAL A 112 -14.15 -7.38 3.47
C VAL A 112 -15.20 -6.42 2.93
N GLU A 113 -16.10 -5.96 3.80
CA GLU A 113 -17.08 -4.92 3.46
C GLU A 113 -16.40 -3.57 3.23
N ILE A 114 -17.01 -2.76 2.36
CA ILE A 114 -16.54 -1.41 2.05
C ILE A 114 -17.01 -0.47 3.15
N GLU A 115 -16.09 0.09 3.91
CA GLU A 115 -16.38 1.18 4.83
C GLU A 115 -16.12 2.52 4.14
N ASP A 116 -17.14 3.35 4.07
CA ASP A 116 -17.02 4.75 3.66
C ASP A 116 -16.58 5.60 4.86
N ASN A 117 -15.35 6.10 4.80
CA ASN A 117 -14.80 7.02 5.81
C ASN A 117 -14.64 8.45 5.26
N GLY A 118 -15.30 8.78 4.14
CA GLY A 118 -15.21 10.09 3.49
C GLY A 118 -13.89 10.42 2.79
N VAL A 119 -12.93 9.50 2.81
CA VAL A 119 -11.60 9.66 2.18
C VAL A 119 -11.36 8.64 1.09
N ARG A 120 -11.89 7.43 1.29
CA ARG A 120 -11.67 6.32 0.40
C ARG A 120 -12.65 6.35 -0.76
N GLU A 121 -12.14 6.06 -1.94
CA GLU A 121 -12.99 5.82 -3.10
C GLU A 121 -13.85 4.58 -2.87
N THR A 122 -15.18 4.77 -2.89
CA THR A 122 -16.17 3.69 -2.72
C THR A 122 -16.65 3.14 -4.06
N ASN A 123 -16.31 3.77 -5.18
CA ASN A 123 -16.61 3.27 -6.51
C ASN A 123 -15.99 1.89 -6.73
N ALA A 124 -16.84 0.88 -6.94
CA ALA A 124 -16.43 -0.50 -7.07
C ALA A 124 -15.54 -0.74 -8.31
N GLU A 125 -15.81 -0.07 -9.42
CA GLU A 125 -15.04 -0.20 -10.66
C GLU A 125 -13.62 0.34 -10.48
N TYR A 126 -13.48 1.53 -9.89
CA TYR A 126 -12.17 2.10 -9.59
C TYR A 126 -11.37 1.25 -8.61
N ARG A 127 -12.02 0.71 -7.58
CA ARG A 127 -11.37 -0.21 -6.62
C ARG A 127 -10.84 -1.46 -7.31
N THR A 128 -11.64 -2.04 -8.19
CA THR A 128 -11.23 -3.21 -9.00
C THR A 128 -10.06 -2.85 -9.90
N ALA A 129 -10.10 -1.72 -10.59
CA ALA A 129 -9.02 -1.26 -11.45
C ALA A 129 -7.70 -1.08 -10.68
N VAL A 130 -7.74 -0.48 -9.48
CA VAL A 130 -6.54 -0.35 -8.63
C VAL A 130 -6.02 -1.70 -8.18
N ASP A 131 -6.89 -2.61 -7.75
CA ASP A 131 -6.50 -3.95 -7.33
C ASP A 131 -5.84 -4.75 -8.47
N GLU A 132 -6.42 -4.71 -9.64
CA GLU A 132 -5.86 -5.32 -10.85
C GLU A 132 -4.49 -4.71 -11.22
N LYS A 133 -4.37 -3.38 -11.12
CA LYS A 133 -3.11 -2.70 -11.39
C LYS A 133 -2.03 -3.11 -10.38
N ILE A 134 -2.35 -3.18 -9.10
CA ILE A 134 -1.42 -3.67 -8.07
C ILE A 134 -0.99 -5.10 -8.37
N LYS A 135 -1.91 -6.01 -8.68
CA LYS A 135 -1.60 -7.39 -9.06
C LYS A 135 -0.69 -7.47 -10.28
N GLN A 136 -0.94 -6.63 -11.28
CA GLN A 136 -0.10 -6.54 -12.48
C GLN A 136 1.34 -6.13 -12.13
N ILE A 137 1.52 -5.07 -11.34
CA ILE A 137 2.83 -4.57 -10.94
C ILE A 137 3.57 -5.62 -10.10
N VAL A 138 2.89 -6.23 -9.12
CA VAL A 138 3.43 -7.30 -8.29
C VAL A 138 3.87 -8.49 -9.14
N GLY A 139 3.04 -8.93 -10.07
CA GLY A 139 3.36 -10.05 -10.97
C GLY A 139 4.57 -9.79 -11.87
N MET A 140 4.78 -8.55 -12.30
CA MET A 140 5.93 -8.16 -13.11
C MET A 140 7.23 -8.05 -12.31
N TYR A 141 7.16 -7.48 -11.10
CA TYR A 141 8.36 -7.00 -10.42
C TYR A 141 8.65 -7.69 -9.08
N ARG A 142 7.69 -8.41 -8.49
CA ARG A 142 7.86 -9.00 -7.17
C ARG A 142 7.20 -10.37 -7.02
N LYS A 143 7.86 -11.40 -7.53
CA LYS A 143 7.33 -12.78 -7.53
C LYS A 143 7.15 -13.40 -6.13
N ASN A 144 7.85 -12.91 -5.12
CA ASN A 144 7.81 -13.44 -3.75
C ASN A 144 6.77 -12.74 -2.85
N THR A 145 5.76 -12.09 -3.44
CA THR A 145 4.68 -11.47 -2.67
C THR A 145 3.79 -12.54 -2.06
N ILE A 146 3.52 -12.39 -0.76
CA ILE A 146 2.68 -13.33 0.01
C ILE A 146 1.25 -12.80 0.03
N THR A 147 0.31 -13.61 -0.45
CA THR A 147 -1.11 -13.28 -0.35
C THR A 147 -1.65 -13.63 1.03
N ILE A 148 -2.27 -12.67 1.70
CA ILE A 148 -2.91 -12.84 3.01
C ILE A 148 -4.42 -12.75 2.84
N LYS A 149 -5.15 -13.66 3.48
CA LYS A 149 -6.62 -13.76 3.43
C LYS A 149 -7.18 -14.35 4.71
N GLY A 150 -8.49 -14.25 4.87
CA GLY A 150 -9.20 -14.79 6.03
C GLY A 150 -9.50 -13.73 7.08
N THR A 151 -9.76 -14.15 8.31
CA THR A 151 -10.03 -13.28 9.46
C THR A 151 -8.80 -12.46 9.85
N VAL A 152 -8.97 -11.47 10.71
CA VAL A 152 -7.84 -10.65 11.22
C VAL A 152 -6.83 -11.54 11.94
N GLU A 153 -7.29 -12.47 12.75
CA GLU A 153 -6.46 -13.43 13.49
C GLU A 153 -5.65 -14.33 12.55
N GLU A 154 -6.28 -14.89 11.53
CA GLU A 154 -5.61 -15.70 10.52
C GLU A 154 -4.56 -14.91 9.76
N ARG A 155 -4.86 -13.64 9.42
CA ARG A 155 -3.91 -12.74 8.74
C ARG A 155 -2.71 -12.41 9.63
N ILE A 156 -2.91 -12.18 10.92
CA ILE A 156 -1.83 -11.95 11.89
C ILE A 156 -0.89 -13.15 11.91
N GLU A 157 -1.42 -14.35 12.02
CA GLU A 157 -0.61 -15.58 12.06
C GLU A 157 0.15 -15.83 10.75
N GLN A 158 -0.45 -15.52 9.60
CA GLN A 158 0.23 -15.60 8.31
C GLN A 158 1.43 -14.64 8.24
N VAL A 159 1.27 -13.39 8.74
CA VAL A 159 2.36 -12.40 8.80
C VAL A 159 3.46 -12.87 9.75
N LYS A 160 3.12 -13.29 10.97
CA LYS A 160 4.10 -13.78 11.96
C LYS A 160 4.92 -14.93 11.41
N LYS A 161 4.26 -15.91 10.80
CA LYS A 161 4.93 -17.06 10.18
C LYS A 161 5.90 -16.65 9.07
N ALA A 162 5.47 -15.74 8.20
CA ALA A 162 6.31 -15.28 7.10
C ALA A 162 7.54 -14.50 7.60
N VAL A 163 7.35 -13.59 8.56
CA VAL A 163 8.46 -12.82 9.14
C VAL A 163 9.44 -13.75 9.87
N ALA A 164 8.97 -14.72 10.64
CA ALA A 164 9.81 -15.68 11.34
C ALA A 164 10.66 -16.57 10.39
N GLN A 165 10.17 -16.80 9.16
CA GLN A 165 10.92 -17.55 8.14
C GLN A 165 11.96 -16.68 7.42
N TYR A 166 11.78 -15.35 7.42
CA TYR A 166 12.66 -14.42 6.76
C TYR A 166 13.85 -14.02 7.65
N VAL A 167 13.62 -13.92 8.94
CA VAL A 167 14.63 -13.59 9.97
C VAL A 167 15.32 -14.86 10.46
#